data_c13ff975b8bf6ed7a7ee76480864feb1
#
_entry.id   c13ff975b8bf6ed7a7ee76480864feb1
#
_cell.length_a   1.000
_cell.length_b   1.000
_cell.length_c   1.000
_cell.angle_alpha   90.00
_cell.angle_beta   90.00
_cell.angle_gamma   90.00
#
_symmetry.space_group_name_H-M   'P 1'
#
loop_
_entity.id
_entity.type
_entity.pdbx_description
1 polymer ?
#
loop_
_entity_poly.entity_id
_entity_poly.type
_entity_poly.pdbx_seq_one_letter_code
_entity_poly.pdbx_strand_id
1 'polypeptide(L)'
;FYTVRRGEDMKLKLVPFNEEYKQWLEPAAKLLREAAELTDNKSLKSFLTKRADAFLSNDYYDSDVAWMDLDSPIEPTIGPYEVYLDELFNYKAAFEAFITLRNDEETKKLSKFSGELQELENNLPIAKKYRNPKLGTLAPIRVVDEVVVGGEAYKGVQTAAYNLPNDERVTREKGSKRVMLKNVQEAKFKNILIPISKVAIAQEEQSLIAFEPFFTHILAHELMHGLGPHTIMVNGKQTTARQAMKELSSAFEEAKADISGLWALQYLIDKGVVEKSFEKQMYVTFLASAFRSVRFGLNEAHGKGIALQFNYLTDEDAFVYDAKSGTFGVNFDNVKDAVRELTTEIMTIQAEGSYEKAKAMLDKYGVMRPEMKTVLDRMNDVPVDIAPRFPVAEQVK
;
A
#
# COMPACT_ATOMS: atom_id res chain seq x y z
N PHE A 1 1.71 -14.10 -18.53
CA PHE A 1 1.98 -14.77 -17.26
C PHE A 1 2.37 -16.22 -17.47
N TYR A 2 3.36 -16.70 -16.71
CA TYR A 2 3.96 -18.04 -16.92
C TYR A 2 4.36 -18.66 -15.59
N THR A 3 4.34 -19.98 -15.54
CA THR A 3 5.02 -20.75 -14.49
C THR A 3 6.14 -21.59 -15.09
N VAL A 4 7.04 -22.09 -14.25
CA VAL A 4 8.13 -22.97 -14.66
C VAL A 4 7.81 -24.38 -14.22
N ARG A 5 7.86 -25.32 -15.15
CA ARG A 5 7.67 -26.76 -14.89
C ARG A 5 8.87 -27.55 -15.37
N ARG A 6 9.17 -28.63 -14.67
CA ARG A 6 10.15 -29.62 -15.14
C ARG A 6 9.45 -30.66 -15.99
N GLY A 7 9.87 -30.77 -17.27
CA GLY A 7 9.35 -31.76 -18.16
C GLY A 7 9.87 -33.18 -17.85
N GLU A 8 9.33 -34.19 -18.50
CA GLU A 8 9.78 -35.58 -18.40
C GLU A 8 11.26 -35.77 -18.79
N ASP A 9 11.76 -34.92 -19.67
CA ASP A 9 13.17 -34.83 -20.07
C ASP A 9 14.06 -34.11 -19.07
N MET A 10 13.55 -33.81 -17.86
CA MET A 10 14.19 -33.05 -16.78
C MET A 10 14.56 -31.60 -17.13
N LYS A 11 14.21 -31.10 -18.31
CA LYS A 11 14.42 -29.70 -18.69
C LYS A 11 13.33 -28.82 -18.14
N LEU A 12 13.69 -27.57 -17.85
CA LEU A 12 12.73 -26.55 -17.44
C LEU A 12 11.96 -26.02 -18.66
N LYS A 13 10.65 -25.89 -18.52
CA LYS A 13 9.73 -25.33 -19.53
C LYS A 13 8.94 -24.18 -18.91
N LEU A 14 8.75 -23.12 -19.68
CA LEU A 14 7.77 -22.09 -19.38
C LEU A 14 6.39 -22.58 -19.84
N VAL A 15 5.42 -22.55 -18.95
CA VAL A 15 4.04 -22.93 -19.23
C VAL A 15 3.16 -21.69 -18.99
N PRO A 16 2.39 -21.23 -19.99
CA PRO A 16 1.47 -20.11 -19.81
C PRO A 16 0.39 -20.43 -18.77
N PHE A 17 -0.09 -19.42 -18.07
CA PHE A 17 -1.10 -19.61 -17.02
C PHE A 17 -2.42 -20.16 -17.54
N ASN A 18 -2.84 -19.79 -18.76
CA ASN A 18 -4.04 -20.33 -19.39
C ASN A 18 -3.95 -21.84 -19.72
N GLU A 19 -2.73 -22.39 -19.85
CA GLU A 19 -2.51 -23.83 -19.99
C GLU A 19 -2.39 -24.49 -18.61
N GLU A 20 -1.54 -23.95 -17.73
CA GLU A 20 -1.27 -24.49 -16.39
C GLU A 20 -2.53 -24.57 -15.53
N TYR A 21 -3.32 -23.49 -15.55
CA TYR A 21 -4.51 -23.34 -14.71
C TYR A 21 -5.83 -23.49 -15.48
N LYS A 22 -5.78 -24.11 -16.67
CA LYS A 22 -6.92 -24.29 -17.60
C LYS A 22 -8.19 -24.80 -16.90
N GLN A 23 -8.04 -25.82 -16.06
CA GLN A 23 -9.18 -26.45 -15.36
C GLN A 23 -9.96 -25.49 -14.46
N TRP A 24 -9.36 -24.37 -14.01
CA TRP A 24 -10.01 -23.34 -13.20
C TRP A 24 -10.36 -22.11 -14.03
N LEU A 25 -9.52 -21.74 -15.01
CA LEU A 25 -9.72 -20.53 -15.80
C LEU A 25 -10.87 -20.66 -16.83
N GLU A 26 -11.08 -21.84 -17.42
CA GLU A 26 -12.22 -22.06 -18.34
C GLU A 26 -13.58 -21.91 -17.62
N PRO A 27 -13.84 -22.55 -16.45
CA PRO A 27 -15.05 -22.31 -15.69
C PRO A 27 -15.20 -20.86 -15.22
N ALA A 28 -14.10 -20.23 -14.76
CA ALA A 28 -14.12 -18.83 -14.34
C ALA A 28 -14.48 -17.88 -15.49
N ALA A 29 -13.91 -18.09 -16.68
CA ALA A 29 -14.24 -17.32 -17.87
C ALA A 29 -15.72 -17.47 -18.27
N LYS A 30 -16.29 -18.67 -18.13
CA LYS A 30 -17.72 -18.91 -18.36
C LYS A 30 -18.58 -18.11 -17.38
N LEU A 31 -18.27 -18.16 -16.07
CA LEU A 31 -18.99 -17.42 -15.03
C LEU A 31 -18.87 -15.90 -15.23
N LEU A 32 -17.71 -15.38 -15.65
CA LEU A 32 -17.55 -13.95 -15.98
C LEU A 32 -18.45 -13.54 -17.15
N ARG A 33 -18.62 -14.37 -18.18
CA ARG A 33 -19.55 -14.09 -19.28
C ARG A 33 -21.00 -14.15 -18.84
N GLU A 34 -21.38 -15.12 -18.01
CA GLU A 34 -22.72 -15.18 -17.41
C GLU A 34 -23.02 -13.94 -16.57
N ALA A 35 -22.07 -13.48 -15.75
CA ALA A 35 -22.19 -12.24 -14.99
C ALA A 35 -22.31 -11.01 -15.91
N ALA A 36 -21.60 -10.99 -17.05
CA ALA A 36 -21.70 -9.92 -18.05
C ALA A 36 -23.10 -9.82 -18.69
N GLU A 37 -23.82 -10.93 -18.79
CA GLU A 37 -25.20 -10.92 -19.30
C GLU A 37 -26.23 -10.45 -18.25
N LEU A 38 -25.88 -10.49 -16.97
CA LEU A 38 -26.76 -10.06 -15.87
C LEU A 38 -26.70 -8.55 -15.56
N THR A 39 -25.77 -7.82 -16.21
CA THR A 39 -25.61 -6.38 -15.95
C THR A 39 -25.98 -5.54 -17.15
N ASP A 40 -26.72 -4.44 -16.89
CA ASP A 40 -27.00 -3.38 -17.87
C ASP A 40 -25.88 -2.33 -17.92
N ASN A 41 -24.95 -2.33 -16.96
CA ASN A 41 -23.81 -1.41 -16.95
C ASN A 41 -22.80 -1.80 -18.04
N LYS A 42 -22.68 -0.91 -19.05
CA LYS A 42 -21.86 -1.18 -20.24
C LYS A 42 -20.36 -1.34 -19.92
N SER A 43 -19.83 -0.57 -18.96
CA SER A 43 -18.42 -0.65 -18.60
C SER A 43 -18.12 -1.94 -17.84
N LEU A 44 -19.00 -2.35 -16.93
CA LEU A 44 -18.90 -3.61 -16.21
C LEU A 44 -18.99 -4.81 -17.17
N LYS A 45 -19.99 -4.79 -18.07
CA LYS A 45 -20.14 -5.84 -19.11
C LYS A 45 -18.90 -5.94 -19.97
N SER A 46 -18.35 -4.82 -20.41
CA SER A 46 -17.11 -4.78 -21.21
C SER A 46 -15.92 -5.38 -20.46
N PHE A 47 -15.71 -4.97 -19.19
CA PHE A 47 -14.64 -5.52 -18.36
C PHE A 47 -14.78 -7.03 -18.16
N LEU A 48 -15.94 -7.52 -17.73
CA LEU A 48 -16.16 -8.94 -17.45
C LEU A 48 -15.95 -9.81 -18.70
N THR A 49 -16.43 -9.36 -19.86
CA THR A 49 -16.25 -10.07 -21.13
C THR A 49 -14.77 -10.15 -21.51
N LYS A 50 -14.06 -9.01 -21.51
CA LYS A 50 -12.65 -8.97 -21.86
C LYS A 50 -11.77 -9.74 -20.85
N ARG A 51 -12.14 -9.73 -19.57
CA ARG A 51 -11.43 -10.53 -18.54
C ARG A 51 -11.61 -12.02 -18.77
N ALA A 52 -12.80 -12.46 -19.20
CA ALA A 52 -13.04 -13.83 -19.59
C ALA A 52 -12.15 -14.24 -20.79
N ASP A 53 -12.00 -13.37 -21.79
CA ASP A 53 -11.12 -13.59 -22.94
C ASP A 53 -9.63 -13.63 -22.50
N ALA A 54 -9.23 -12.77 -21.59
CA ALA A 54 -7.86 -12.73 -21.03
C ALA A 54 -7.50 -14.03 -20.29
N PHE A 55 -8.42 -14.63 -19.56
CA PHE A 55 -8.21 -15.92 -18.89
C PHE A 55 -7.91 -17.04 -19.87
N LEU A 56 -8.50 -16.99 -21.07
CA LEU A 56 -8.31 -18.02 -22.09
C LEU A 56 -7.09 -17.76 -22.99
N SER A 57 -6.75 -16.48 -23.23
CA SER A 57 -5.63 -16.08 -24.09
C SER A 57 -4.30 -15.89 -23.38
N ASN A 58 -4.32 -15.68 -22.06
CA ASN A 58 -3.18 -15.22 -21.24
C ASN A 58 -2.69 -13.78 -21.59
N ASP A 59 -3.46 -13.02 -22.36
CA ASP A 59 -3.21 -11.60 -22.65
C ASP A 59 -4.24 -10.75 -21.92
N TYR A 60 -3.76 -9.95 -20.95
CA TYR A 60 -4.60 -9.18 -20.04
C TYR A 60 -4.73 -7.70 -20.45
N TYR A 61 -4.00 -7.24 -21.49
CA TYR A 61 -3.95 -5.83 -21.85
C TYR A 61 -5.33 -5.19 -22.05
N ASP A 62 -6.15 -5.75 -22.95
CA ASP A 62 -7.47 -5.19 -23.26
C ASP A 62 -8.43 -5.21 -22.06
N SER A 63 -8.30 -6.19 -21.19
CA SER A 63 -9.10 -6.30 -19.98
C SER A 63 -8.64 -5.34 -18.88
N ASP A 64 -7.33 -5.06 -18.78
CA ASP A 64 -6.79 -4.07 -17.86
C ASP A 64 -7.16 -2.64 -18.30
N VAL A 65 -7.14 -2.37 -19.62
CA VAL A 65 -7.69 -1.10 -20.16
C VAL A 65 -9.18 -0.96 -19.82
N ALA A 66 -9.98 -2.01 -19.98
CA ALA A 66 -11.40 -1.98 -19.63
C ALA A 66 -11.64 -1.82 -18.12
N TRP A 67 -10.76 -2.37 -17.28
CA TRP A 67 -10.80 -2.17 -15.83
C TRP A 67 -10.48 -0.72 -15.44
N MET A 68 -9.55 -0.07 -16.12
CA MET A 68 -9.29 1.36 -15.94
C MET A 68 -10.51 2.23 -16.29
N ASP A 69 -11.24 1.86 -17.34
CA ASP A 69 -12.44 2.55 -17.81
C ASP A 69 -13.72 2.13 -17.06
N LEU A 70 -13.62 1.23 -16.06
CA LEU A 70 -14.76 0.73 -15.30
C LEU A 70 -15.39 1.86 -14.46
N ASP A 71 -16.69 2.07 -14.68
CA ASP A 71 -17.53 2.99 -13.93
C ASP A 71 -18.85 2.30 -13.57
N SER A 72 -18.89 1.65 -12.42
CA SER A 72 -20.00 0.83 -11.96
C SER A 72 -20.09 0.87 -10.43
N PRO A 73 -21.30 0.75 -9.85
CA PRO A 73 -21.44 0.54 -8.40
C PRO A 73 -20.77 -0.74 -7.89
N ILE A 74 -20.66 -1.76 -8.75
CA ILE A 74 -19.91 -2.99 -8.47
C ILE A 74 -18.55 -2.82 -9.18
N GLU A 75 -17.47 -2.84 -8.41
CA GLU A 75 -16.11 -2.74 -8.94
C GLU A 75 -15.31 -4.02 -8.66
N PRO A 76 -15.38 -5.04 -9.55
CA PRO A 76 -14.57 -6.24 -9.43
C PRO A 76 -13.15 -5.98 -9.90
N THR A 77 -12.19 -6.54 -9.16
CA THR A 77 -10.78 -6.63 -9.54
C THR A 77 -10.38 -8.10 -9.51
N ILE A 78 -10.19 -8.70 -10.67
CA ILE A 78 -9.98 -10.15 -10.81
C ILE A 78 -8.84 -10.39 -11.80
N GLY A 79 -7.79 -11.08 -11.36
CA GLY A 79 -6.67 -11.38 -12.25
C GLY A 79 -5.40 -11.82 -11.53
N PRO A 80 -4.31 -12.05 -12.27
CA PRO A 80 -3.00 -12.42 -11.74
C PRO A 80 -2.23 -11.16 -11.33
N TYR A 81 -2.58 -10.56 -10.20
CA TYR A 81 -2.04 -9.27 -9.75
C TYR A 81 -1.10 -9.36 -8.56
N GLU A 82 -1.24 -10.39 -7.71
CA GLU A 82 -0.39 -10.56 -6.54
C GLU A 82 1.00 -11.06 -6.98
N VAL A 83 2.05 -10.33 -6.63
CA VAL A 83 3.44 -10.64 -7.01
C VAL A 83 4.39 -10.75 -5.82
N TYR A 84 3.95 -10.45 -4.60
CA TYR A 84 4.79 -10.42 -3.42
C TYR A 84 5.14 -11.81 -2.88
N LEU A 85 4.35 -12.84 -3.20
CA LEU A 85 4.62 -14.22 -2.80
C LEU A 85 5.79 -14.88 -3.54
N ASP A 86 6.14 -14.37 -4.72
CA ASP A 86 7.36 -14.81 -5.41
C ASP A 86 8.56 -14.08 -4.85
N GLU A 87 9.08 -14.56 -3.72
CA GLU A 87 10.24 -14.01 -3.03
C GLU A 87 11.52 -14.06 -3.88
N LEU A 88 11.53 -14.78 -5.01
CA LEU A 88 12.74 -14.98 -5.80
C LEU A 88 12.97 -13.86 -6.83
N PHE A 89 12.13 -13.13 -7.35
CA PHE A 89 12.32 -11.98 -8.24
C PHE A 89 11.02 -11.23 -8.51
N ASN A 90 9.94 -11.61 -7.86
CA ASN A 90 8.59 -11.07 -8.06
C ASN A 90 8.10 -11.19 -9.52
N TYR A 91 8.47 -12.28 -10.20
CA TYR A 91 8.09 -12.54 -11.59
C TYR A 91 6.82 -13.36 -11.73
N LYS A 92 6.51 -14.18 -10.72
CA LYS A 92 5.34 -15.06 -10.75
C LYS A 92 4.20 -14.37 -10.00
N ALA A 93 3.10 -14.15 -10.71
CA ALA A 93 1.89 -13.61 -10.10
C ALA A 93 0.96 -14.73 -9.62
N ALA A 94 0.23 -14.48 -8.52
CA ALA A 94 -0.90 -15.28 -8.09
C ALA A 94 -2.23 -14.61 -8.48
N PHE A 95 -3.28 -15.43 -8.63
CA PHE A 95 -4.62 -14.91 -8.91
C PHE A 95 -5.28 -14.38 -7.65
N GLU A 96 -5.89 -13.21 -7.79
CA GLU A 96 -6.72 -12.56 -6.80
C GLU A 96 -8.08 -12.19 -7.37
N ALA A 97 -9.07 -12.12 -6.51
CA ALA A 97 -10.40 -11.66 -6.86
C ALA A 97 -10.97 -10.82 -5.70
N PHE A 98 -11.22 -9.56 -5.97
CA PHE A 98 -11.94 -8.64 -5.08
C PHE A 98 -13.27 -8.30 -5.74
N ILE A 99 -14.38 -8.60 -5.09
CA ILE A 99 -15.70 -8.13 -5.47
C ILE A 99 -16.10 -7.05 -4.48
N THR A 100 -16.22 -5.83 -4.96
CA THR A 100 -16.39 -4.65 -4.12
C THR A 100 -17.56 -3.79 -4.56
N LEU A 101 -18.10 -3.01 -3.63
CA LEU A 101 -19.12 -2.00 -3.87
C LEU A 101 -18.49 -0.61 -3.71
N ARG A 102 -18.69 0.25 -4.69
CA ARG A 102 -18.15 1.61 -4.70
C ARG A 102 -18.84 2.49 -3.66
N ASN A 103 -18.04 3.23 -2.90
CA ASN A 103 -18.49 4.26 -1.99
C ASN A 103 -18.19 5.65 -2.61
N ASP A 104 -19.20 6.20 -3.30
CA ASP A 104 -19.02 7.47 -4.04
C ASP A 104 -18.82 8.67 -3.12
N GLU A 105 -19.43 8.68 -1.94
CA GLU A 105 -19.27 9.77 -0.97
C GLU A 105 -17.83 9.84 -0.45
N GLU A 106 -17.30 8.71 -0.02
CA GLU A 106 -15.91 8.63 0.46
C GLU A 106 -14.92 8.86 -0.68
N THR A 107 -15.19 8.31 -1.87
CA THR A 107 -14.38 8.58 -3.07
C THR A 107 -14.29 10.08 -3.35
N LYS A 108 -15.41 10.81 -3.27
CA LYS A 108 -15.43 12.27 -3.46
C LYS A 108 -14.67 13.02 -2.36
N LYS A 109 -14.79 12.60 -1.10
CA LYS A 109 -14.02 13.20 0.00
C LYS A 109 -12.51 13.08 -0.23
N LEU A 110 -12.05 11.91 -0.67
CA LEU A 110 -10.63 11.65 -0.87
C LEU A 110 -10.09 12.22 -2.19
N SER A 111 -10.92 12.43 -3.21
CA SER A 111 -10.47 12.98 -4.51
C SER A 111 -9.87 14.38 -4.39
N LYS A 112 -10.21 15.15 -3.35
CA LYS A 112 -9.59 16.45 -3.07
C LYS A 112 -8.07 16.37 -2.89
N PHE A 113 -7.56 15.27 -2.32
CA PHE A 113 -6.13 15.08 -2.14
C PHE A 113 -5.38 14.91 -3.46
N SER A 114 -6.02 14.31 -4.47
CA SER A 114 -5.43 14.20 -5.79
C SER A 114 -5.18 15.58 -6.44
N GLY A 115 -6.02 16.57 -6.15
CA GLY A 115 -5.85 17.96 -6.61
C GLY A 115 -4.61 18.65 -6.04
N GLU A 116 -4.12 18.20 -4.89
CA GLU A 116 -2.98 18.80 -4.19
C GLU A 116 -1.62 18.18 -4.57
N LEU A 117 -1.59 17.08 -5.36
CA LEU A 117 -0.36 16.31 -5.57
C LEU A 117 0.76 17.13 -6.23
N GLN A 118 0.46 17.97 -7.23
CA GLN A 118 1.49 18.82 -7.86
C GLN A 118 2.01 19.87 -6.87
N GLU A 119 1.14 20.39 -6.02
CA GLU A 119 1.51 21.33 -4.97
C GLU A 119 2.41 20.65 -3.92
N LEU A 120 2.06 19.44 -3.48
CA LEU A 120 2.90 18.64 -2.59
C LEU A 120 4.26 18.35 -3.22
N GLU A 121 4.31 17.90 -4.47
CA GLU A 121 5.57 17.66 -5.19
C GLU A 121 6.46 18.92 -5.27
N ASN A 122 5.86 20.07 -5.58
CA ASN A 122 6.56 21.35 -5.66
C ASN A 122 7.15 21.81 -4.30
N ASN A 123 6.60 21.30 -3.19
CA ASN A 123 6.98 21.69 -1.83
C ASN A 123 7.65 20.56 -1.05
N LEU A 124 7.92 19.39 -1.67
CA LEU A 124 8.66 18.31 -1.01
C LEU A 124 9.91 18.86 -0.30
N PRO A 125 10.26 18.41 0.91
CA PRO A 125 11.36 18.94 1.69
C PRO A 125 12.74 18.45 1.19
N ILE A 126 12.95 18.48 -0.13
CA ILE A 126 14.17 18.09 -0.81
C ILE A 126 14.64 19.21 -1.76
N ALA A 127 15.87 19.13 -2.22
CA ALA A 127 16.39 20.11 -3.18
C ALA A 127 15.51 20.18 -4.45
N LYS A 128 15.22 21.38 -4.92
CA LYS A 128 14.33 21.64 -6.07
C LYS A 128 14.70 20.82 -7.31
N LYS A 129 15.98 20.56 -7.54
CA LYS A 129 16.48 19.75 -8.67
C LYS A 129 16.05 18.29 -8.64
N TYR A 130 15.55 17.80 -7.50
CA TYR A 130 15.07 16.42 -7.30
C TYR A 130 13.56 16.29 -7.39
N ARG A 131 12.83 17.40 -7.48
CA ARG A 131 11.37 17.44 -7.59
C ARG A 131 10.94 17.31 -9.04
N ASN A 132 9.79 16.70 -9.28
CA ASN A 132 9.21 16.58 -10.61
C ASN A 132 8.50 17.89 -10.99
N PRO A 133 8.95 18.58 -12.03
CA PRO A 133 8.35 19.87 -12.41
C PRO A 133 6.91 19.72 -12.91
N LYS A 134 6.55 18.52 -13.37
CA LYS A 134 5.22 18.19 -13.87
C LYS A 134 4.93 16.71 -13.63
N LEU A 135 3.96 16.43 -12.79
CA LEU A 135 3.44 15.07 -12.60
C LEU A 135 2.67 14.62 -13.84
N GLY A 136 2.64 13.31 -14.07
CA GLY A 136 1.81 12.69 -15.09
C GLY A 136 0.31 12.76 -14.78
N THR A 137 -0.49 12.03 -15.55
CA THR A 137 -1.93 11.89 -15.27
C THR A 137 -2.13 11.28 -13.89
N LEU A 138 -2.93 11.97 -13.07
CA LEU A 138 -3.21 11.51 -11.72
C LEU A 138 -4.09 10.25 -11.76
N ALA A 139 -3.68 9.24 -11.01
CA ALA A 139 -4.47 8.02 -10.86
C ALA A 139 -5.78 8.31 -10.10
N PRO A 140 -6.94 7.87 -10.60
CA PRO A 140 -8.18 7.98 -9.87
C PRO A 140 -8.10 7.18 -8.55
N ILE A 141 -8.71 7.74 -7.51
CA ILE A 141 -8.91 7.06 -6.24
C ILE A 141 -10.32 6.47 -6.28
N ARG A 142 -10.47 5.24 -5.81
CA ARG A 142 -11.75 4.59 -5.54
C ARG A 142 -11.78 4.11 -4.10
N VAL A 143 -12.79 4.51 -3.36
CA VAL A 143 -13.11 3.94 -2.06
C VAL A 143 -14.21 2.90 -2.26
N VAL A 144 -13.98 1.72 -1.75
CA VAL A 144 -14.89 0.59 -1.93
C VAL A 144 -15.07 -0.18 -0.62
N ASP A 145 -16.18 -0.90 -0.52
CA ASP A 145 -16.43 -1.90 0.51
C ASP A 145 -16.32 -3.29 -0.09
N GLU A 146 -15.45 -4.11 0.44
CA GLU A 146 -15.23 -5.49 0.02
C GLU A 146 -16.40 -6.37 0.45
N VAL A 147 -16.95 -7.11 -0.51
CA VAL A 147 -18.09 -8.04 -0.32
C VAL A 147 -17.63 -9.49 -0.34
N VAL A 148 -16.72 -9.81 -1.24
CA VAL A 148 -16.12 -11.15 -1.40
C VAL A 148 -14.68 -10.98 -1.85
N VAL A 149 -13.80 -11.79 -1.27
CA VAL A 149 -12.43 -11.95 -1.74
C VAL A 149 -12.14 -13.42 -2.04
N GLY A 150 -11.30 -13.68 -3.01
CA GLY A 150 -10.87 -15.02 -3.42
C GLY A 150 -9.43 -15.05 -3.90
N GLY A 151 -8.93 -16.25 -4.12
CA GLY A 151 -7.54 -16.44 -4.51
C GLY A 151 -6.56 -16.19 -3.37
N GLU A 152 -5.42 -15.61 -3.67
CA GLU A 152 -4.37 -15.37 -2.66
C GLU A 152 -4.80 -14.35 -1.61
N ALA A 153 -5.50 -13.29 -2.01
CA ALA A 153 -6.03 -12.28 -1.10
C ALA A 153 -6.91 -12.85 0.04
N TYR A 154 -7.52 -14.02 -0.16
CA TYR A 154 -8.32 -14.70 0.88
C TYR A 154 -7.46 -15.39 1.94
N LYS A 155 -6.25 -15.85 1.58
CA LYS A 155 -5.41 -16.70 2.44
C LYS A 155 -4.27 -15.94 3.12
N GLY A 156 -3.81 -14.86 2.49
CA GLY A 156 -2.69 -14.07 2.96
C GLY A 156 -3.09 -12.96 3.92
N VAL A 157 -2.21 -11.99 4.08
CA VAL A 157 -2.49 -10.73 4.78
C VAL A 157 -3.61 -10.01 4.04
N GLN A 158 -4.64 -9.59 4.79
CA GLN A 158 -5.78 -8.91 4.20
C GLN A 158 -5.39 -7.55 3.64
N THR A 159 -5.60 -7.39 2.34
CA THR A 159 -5.24 -6.17 1.60
C THR A 159 -6.03 -4.98 2.12
N ALA A 160 -5.37 -3.87 2.38
CA ALA A 160 -6.00 -2.62 2.83
C ALA A 160 -6.27 -1.65 1.67
N ALA A 161 -5.38 -1.64 0.69
CA ALA A 161 -5.45 -0.85 -0.54
C ALA A 161 -4.58 -1.49 -1.61
N TYR A 162 -4.80 -1.13 -2.87
CA TYR A 162 -3.94 -1.55 -3.98
C TYR A 162 -3.93 -0.52 -5.10
N ASN A 163 -2.85 -0.51 -5.87
CA ASN A 163 -2.65 0.33 -7.03
C ASN A 163 -2.36 -0.54 -8.26
N LEU A 164 -3.24 -0.56 -9.23
CA LEU A 164 -3.20 -1.40 -10.41
C LEU A 164 -3.51 -0.58 -11.68
N PRO A 165 -3.23 -1.09 -12.88
CA PRO A 165 -2.65 -2.39 -13.20
C PRO A 165 -1.13 -2.42 -13.04
N ASN A 166 -0.56 -3.64 -13.07
CA ASN A 166 0.89 -3.86 -13.10
C ASN A 166 1.46 -3.79 -14.53
N ASP A 167 0.63 -3.75 -15.57
CA ASP A 167 1.08 -3.67 -16.96
C ASP A 167 1.54 -2.23 -17.29
N GLU A 168 2.84 -2.06 -17.53
CA GLU A 168 3.43 -0.76 -17.85
C GLU A 168 2.86 -0.13 -19.13
N ARG A 169 2.35 -0.91 -20.07
CA ARG A 169 1.71 -0.40 -21.30
C ARG A 169 0.42 0.32 -20.94
N VAL A 170 -0.40 -0.30 -20.08
CA VAL A 170 -1.67 0.29 -19.61
C VAL A 170 -1.37 1.49 -18.71
N THR A 171 -0.43 1.37 -17.79
CA THR A 171 -0.05 2.47 -16.88
C THR A 171 0.44 3.70 -17.67
N ARG A 172 1.17 3.52 -18.76
CA ARG A 172 1.64 4.61 -19.62
C ARG A 172 0.50 5.25 -20.41
N GLU A 173 -0.48 4.48 -20.86
CA GLU A 173 -1.61 4.93 -21.68
C GLU A 173 -2.73 5.55 -20.85
N LYS A 174 -3.11 4.88 -19.75
CA LYS A 174 -4.29 5.17 -18.94
C LYS A 174 -3.97 5.65 -17.51
N GLY A 175 -2.71 5.52 -17.08
CA GLY A 175 -2.34 5.68 -15.67
C GLY A 175 -2.65 4.43 -14.86
N SER A 176 -2.79 4.60 -13.56
CA SER A 176 -3.17 3.55 -12.61
C SER A 176 -4.41 3.95 -11.82
N LYS A 177 -5.05 3.00 -11.14
CA LYS A 177 -6.21 3.24 -10.27
C LYS A 177 -5.86 2.77 -8.85
N ARG A 178 -6.07 3.64 -7.86
CA ARG A 178 -5.92 3.33 -6.44
C ARG A 178 -7.26 2.94 -5.86
N VAL A 179 -7.31 1.78 -5.25
CA VAL A 179 -8.51 1.25 -4.61
C VAL A 179 -8.26 1.10 -3.12
N MET A 180 -9.13 1.71 -2.31
CA MET A 180 -9.08 1.72 -0.84
C MET A 180 -10.22 0.86 -0.31
N LEU A 181 -9.90 -0.22 0.40
CA LEU A 181 -10.88 -1.16 0.97
C LEU A 181 -11.32 -0.66 2.36
N LYS A 182 -12.34 0.21 2.41
CA LYS A 182 -12.72 0.93 3.62
C LYS A 182 -13.15 0.01 4.76
N ASN A 183 -14.08 -0.91 4.50
CA ASN A 183 -14.58 -1.81 5.54
C ASN A 183 -13.51 -2.78 6.07
N VAL A 184 -12.55 -3.18 5.24
CA VAL A 184 -11.38 -3.96 5.67
C VAL A 184 -10.51 -3.12 6.62
N GLN A 185 -10.24 -1.87 6.25
CA GLN A 185 -9.47 -0.94 7.10
C GLN A 185 -10.20 -0.63 8.41
N GLU A 186 -11.53 -0.46 8.39
CA GLU A 186 -12.33 -0.31 9.61
C GLU A 186 -12.23 -1.54 10.51
N ALA A 187 -12.27 -2.74 9.94
CA ALA A 187 -12.12 -3.98 10.70
C ALA A 187 -10.72 -4.09 11.32
N LYS A 188 -9.66 -3.76 10.57
CA LYS A 188 -8.28 -3.70 11.08
C LYS A 188 -8.12 -2.65 12.18
N PHE A 189 -8.70 -1.48 12.02
CA PHE A 189 -8.68 -0.43 13.02
C PHE A 189 -9.34 -0.90 14.33
N LYS A 190 -10.55 -1.43 14.26
CA LYS A 190 -11.34 -1.86 15.43
C LYS A 190 -10.73 -3.06 16.16
N ASN A 191 -10.31 -4.08 15.39
CA ASN A 191 -9.94 -5.37 15.98
C ASN A 191 -8.44 -5.51 16.25
N ILE A 192 -7.60 -4.63 15.68
CA ILE A 192 -6.14 -4.69 15.81
C ILE A 192 -5.59 -3.39 16.38
N LEU A 193 -5.83 -2.24 15.73
CA LEU A 193 -5.19 -1.00 16.11
C LEU A 193 -5.67 -0.48 17.48
N ILE A 194 -6.97 -0.53 17.76
CA ILE A 194 -7.51 -0.16 19.07
C ILE A 194 -6.95 -1.05 20.20
N PRO A 195 -6.93 -2.40 20.10
CA PRO A 195 -6.23 -3.23 21.08
C PRO A 195 -4.73 -2.91 21.23
N ILE A 196 -4.02 -2.69 20.13
CA ILE A 196 -2.60 -2.29 20.14
C ILE A 196 -2.43 -0.99 20.94
N SER A 197 -3.25 0.03 20.67
CA SER A 197 -3.13 1.33 21.32
C SER A 197 -3.25 1.25 22.85
N LYS A 198 -4.11 0.35 23.35
CA LYS A 198 -4.27 0.14 24.81
C LYS A 198 -3.02 -0.45 25.46
N VAL A 199 -2.17 -1.15 24.70
CA VAL A 199 -0.94 -1.76 25.22
C VAL A 199 0.27 -0.87 24.98
N ALA A 200 0.32 -0.20 23.82
CA ALA A 200 1.51 0.49 23.36
C ALA A 200 1.53 1.98 23.68
N ILE A 201 0.36 2.64 23.71
CA ILE A 201 0.27 4.10 23.75
C ILE A 201 -0.01 4.59 25.17
N ALA A 202 0.64 5.70 25.55
CA ALA A 202 0.41 6.40 26.80
C ALA A 202 -1.08 6.67 27.04
N GLN A 203 -1.55 6.43 28.24
CA GLN A 203 -2.99 6.42 28.55
C GLN A 203 -3.68 7.74 28.21
N GLU A 204 -3.01 8.85 28.44
CA GLU A 204 -3.51 10.21 28.15
C GLU A 204 -3.67 10.49 26.64
N GLU A 205 -2.94 9.76 25.79
CA GLU A 205 -3.00 9.91 24.33
C GLU A 205 -3.94 8.93 23.65
N GLN A 206 -4.40 7.87 24.32
CA GLN A 206 -5.26 6.84 23.72
C GLN A 206 -6.56 7.40 23.13
N SER A 207 -7.09 8.49 23.69
CA SER A 207 -8.28 9.18 23.17
C SER A 207 -8.06 9.87 21.83
N LEU A 208 -6.80 10.07 21.41
CA LEU A 208 -6.43 10.65 20.11
C LEU A 208 -6.41 9.61 18.99
N ILE A 209 -6.47 8.31 19.29
CA ILE A 209 -6.53 7.25 18.26
C ILE A 209 -7.87 7.35 17.53
N ALA A 210 -7.81 7.57 16.23
CA ALA A 210 -9.00 7.79 15.40
C ALA A 210 -8.92 7.08 14.04
N PHE A 211 -10.07 6.67 13.50
CA PHE A 211 -10.14 5.97 12.21
C PHE A 211 -9.78 6.87 11.03
N GLU A 212 -10.27 8.11 11.01
CA GLU A 212 -10.00 9.03 9.89
C GLU A 212 -8.49 9.28 9.68
N PRO A 213 -7.66 9.56 10.71
CA PRO A 213 -6.21 9.62 10.55
C PRO A 213 -5.58 8.32 10.06
N PHE A 214 -6.04 7.17 10.53
CA PHE A 214 -5.56 5.87 10.07
C PHE A 214 -5.84 5.68 8.58
N PHE A 215 -7.09 5.90 8.17
CA PHE A 215 -7.54 5.74 6.78
C PHE A 215 -6.89 6.75 5.83
N THR A 216 -6.82 8.02 6.27
CA THR A 216 -6.23 9.09 5.44
C THR A 216 -4.71 8.95 5.31
N HIS A 217 -4.02 8.41 6.33
CA HIS A 217 -2.58 8.14 6.22
C HIS A 217 -2.30 7.02 5.21
N ILE A 218 -3.10 5.95 5.18
CA ILE A 218 -2.97 4.90 4.15
C ILE A 218 -3.18 5.49 2.75
N LEU A 219 -4.16 6.38 2.58
CA LEU A 219 -4.30 7.10 1.31
C LEU A 219 -3.07 7.94 0.98
N ALA A 220 -2.57 8.72 1.94
CA ALA A 220 -1.40 9.56 1.75
C ALA A 220 -0.18 8.72 1.36
N HIS A 221 0.03 7.57 2.00
CA HIS A 221 1.04 6.59 1.62
C HIS A 221 0.94 6.19 0.14
N GLU A 222 -0.24 5.75 -0.31
CA GLU A 222 -0.47 5.37 -1.71
C GLU A 222 -0.24 6.53 -2.69
N LEU A 223 -0.58 7.75 -2.30
CA LEU A 223 -0.33 8.93 -3.12
C LEU A 223 1.16 9.26 -3.19
N MET A 224 1.87 9.12 -2.08
CA MET A 224 3.30 9.45 -2.01
C MET A 224 4.19 8.45 -2.74
N HIS A 225 3.71 7.24 -3.06
CA HIS A 225 4.38 6.39 -4.04
C HIS A 225 4.56 7.05 -5.40
N GLY A 226 3.63 7.93 -5.79
CA GLY A 226 3.70 8.66 -7.06
C GLY A 226 4.57 9.92 -7.05
N LEU A 227 5.07 10.36 -5.88
CA LEU A 227 5.81 11.61 -5.70
C LEU A 227 7.29 11.36 -5.38
N GLY A 228 8.09 12.40 -5.59
CA GLY A 228 9.53 12.37 -5.32
C GLY A 228 10.35 11.74 -6.45
N PRO A 229 11.62 11.39 -6.18
CA PRO A 229 12.58 10.98 -7.20
C PRO A 229 12.37 9.53 -7.67
N HIS A 230 11.87 9.34 -8.89
CA HIS A 230 11.75 8.04 -9.55
C HIS A 230 12.85 7.80 -10.58
N THR A 231 12.96 8.72 -11.55
CA THR A 231 14.05 8.74 -12.53
C THR A 231 15.15 9.65 -12.05
N ILE A 232 16.35 9.12 -11.92
CA ILE A 232 17.50 9.78 -11.31
C ILE A 232 18.73 9.72 -12.21
N MET A 233 19.73 10.53 -11.89
CA MET A 233 21.02 10.55 -12.57
C MET A 233 22.11 10.04 -11.62
N VAL A 234 22.74 8.92 -11.94
CA VAL A 234 23.86 8.36 -11.17
C VAL A 234 25.08 8.32 -12.10
N ASN A 235 26.15 8.98 -11.70
CA ASN A 235 27.41 9.05 -12.49
C ASN A 235 27.20 9.47 -13.95
N GLY A 236 26.30 10.43 -14.18
CA GLY A 236 25.98 10.95 -15.52
C GLY A 236 25.11 10.03 -16.39
N LYS A 237 24.62 8.92 -15.84
CA LYS A 237 23.69 8.00 -16.53
C LYS A 237 22.31 8.05 -15.89
N GLN A 238 21.29 8.06 -16.72
CA GLN A 238 19.92 7.96 -16.27
C GLN A 238 19.60 6.53 -15.81
N THR A 239 18.96 6.42 -14.65
CA THR A 239 18.50 5.17 -14.07
C THR A 239 17.23 5.44 -13.23
N THR A 240 16.73 4.46 -12.52
CA THR A 240 15.64 4.64 -11.55
C THR A 240 16.15 4.50 -10.11
N ALA A 241 15.47 5.12 -9.15
CA ALA A 241 15.76 4.94 -7.73
C ALA A 241 15.72 3.45 -7.36
N ARG A 242 14.73 2.72 -7.87
CA ARG A 242 14.59 1.26 -7.67
C ARG A 242 15.84 0.48 -8.13
N GLN A 243 16.33 0.75 -9.34
CA GLN A 243 17.52 0.06 -9.85
C GLN A 243 18.79 0.41 -9.05
N ALA A 244 18.91 1.68 -8.61
CA ALA A 244 20.05 2.13 -7.83
C ALA A 244 20.05 1.52 -6.41
N MET A 245 18.88 1.36 -5.78
CA MET A 245 18.73 0.80 -4.44
C MET A 245 18.78 -0.73 -4.41
N LYS A 246 18.58 -1.41 -5.55
CA LYS A 246 18.61 -2.88 -5.68
C LYS A 246 17.62 -3.56 -4.71
N GLU A 247 18.09 -4.57 -3.94
CA GLU A 247 17.30 -5.32 -2.95
C GLU A 247 16.80 -4.46 -1.78
N LEU A 248 17.38 -3.30 -1.55
CA LEU A 248 16.93 -2.38 -0.49
C LEU A 248 15.71 -1.56 -0.92
N SER A 249 15.39 -1.58 -2.22
CA SER A 249 14.41 -0.68 -2.82
C SER A 249 13.03 -0.78 -2.18
N SER A 250 12.52 -1.99 -1.96
CA SER A 250 11.16 -2.18 -1.45
C SER A 250 11.01 -1.59 -0.04
N ALA A 251 11.85 -1.97 0.91
CA ALA A 251 11.78 -1.46 2.28
C ALA A 251 12.01 0.06 2.35
N PHE A 252 12.88 0.59 1.48
CA PHE A 252 13.19 2.02 1.46
C PHE A 252 12.06 2.84 0.82
N GLU A 253 11.38 2.27 -0.18
CA GLU A 253 10.21 2.88 -0.82
C GLU A 253 8.99 2.91 0.12
N GLU A 254 8.74 1.82 0.86
CA GLU A 254 7.69 1.78 1.87
C GLU A 254 7.95 2.80 3.00
N ALA A 255 9.20 2.90 3.46
CA ALA A 255 9.57 3.92 4.43
C ALA A 255 9.37 5.35 3.88
N LYS A 256 9.68 5.57 2.58
CA LYS A 256 9.45 6.86 1.91
C LYS A 256 7.96 7.18 1.85
N ALA A 257 7.13 6.24 1.42
CA ALA A 257 5.70 6.46 1.25
C ALA A 257 5.01 6.77 2.61
N ASP A 258 5.32 6.01 3.66
CA ASP A 258 4.78 6.21 5.00
C ASP A 258 5.16 7.58 5.59
N ILE A 259 6.46 7.87 5.67
CA ILE A 259 6.91 9.10 6.34
C ILE A 259 6.56 10.37 5.56
N SER A 260 6.66 10.32 4.24
CA SER A 260 6.25 11.44 3.41
C SER A 260 4.74 11.61 3.36
N GLY A 261 3.97 10.53 3.60
CA GLY A 261 2.53 10.59 3.83
C GLY A 261 2.18 11.44 5.05
N LEU A 262 2.87 11.24 6.18
CA LEU A 262 2.73 12.10 7.36
C LEU A 262 3.14 13.54 7.08
N TRP A 263 4.27 13.76 6.41
CA TRP A 263 4.71 15.09 6.01
C TRP A 263 3.67 15.79 5.14
N ALA A 264 3.10 15.08 4.15
CA ALA A 264 2.10 15.62 3.25
C ALA A 264 0.81 16.02 3.99
N LEU A 265 0.33 15.19 4.90
CA LEU A 265 -0.83 15.51 5.73
C LEU A 265 -0.56 16.73 6.62
N GLN A 266 0.63 16.81 7.24
CA GLN A 266 1.02 17.98 8.02
C GLN A 266 1.08 19.25 7.16
N TYR A 267 1.63 19.18 5.96
CA TYR A 267 1.63 20.28 5.00
C TYR A 267 0.21 20.76 4.67
N LEU A 268 -0.71 19.83 4.45
CA LEU A 268 -2.12 20.15 4.16
C LEU A 268 -2.86 20.71 5.37
N ILE A 269 -2.49 20.31 6.58
CA ILE A 269 -3.00 20.91 7.83
C ILE A 269 -2.51 22.37 7.94
N ASP A 270 -1.23 22.61 7.74
CA ASP A 270 -0.64 23.95 7.80
C ASP A 270 -1.23 24.89 6.74
N LYS A 271 -1.60 24.34 5.58
CA LYS A 271 -2.27 25.04 4.48
C LYS A 271 -3.78 25.26 4.74
N GLY A 272 -4.36 24.63 5.74
CA GLY A 272 -5.79 24.70 6.07
C GLY A 272 -6.70 23.87 5.15
N VAL A 273 -6.15 22.93 4.38
CA VAL A 273 -6.92 21.96 3.56
C VAL A 273 -7.46 20.84 4.45
N VAL A 274 -6.70 20.47 5.48
CA VAL A 274 -7.09 19.51 6.52
C VAL A 274 -7.21 20.27 7.84
N GLU A 275 -8.18 19.91 8.67
CA GLU A 275 -8.45 20.61 9.93
C GLU A 275 -7.31 20.46 10.95
N LYS A 276 -7.02 21.49 11.73
CA LYS A 276 -5.96 21.49 12.74
C LYS A 276 -6.15 20.44 13.85
N SER A 277 -7.39 20.09 14.17
CA SER A 277 -7.74 19.04 15.13
C SER A 277 -7.19 17.66 14.75
N PHE A 278 -6.94 17.43 13.47
CA PHE A 278 -6.40 16.19 12.93
C PHE A 278 -4.92 15.93 13.31
N GLU A 279 -4.15 16.98 13.56
CA GLU A 279 -2.69 16.91 13.71
C GLU A 279 -2.24 15.94 14.81
N LYS A 280 -2.72 16.11 16.04
CA LYS A 280 -2.35 15.24 17.15
C LYS A 280 -2.85 13.82 16.97
N GLN A 281 -4.08 13.67 16.48
CA GLN A 281 -4.66 12.37 16.19
C GLN A 281 -3.84 11.61 15.14
N MET A 282 -3.35 12.29 14.12
CA MET A 282 -2.53 11.70 13.05
C MET A 282 -1.24 11.09 13.61
N TYR A 283 -0.48 11.83 14.40
CA TYR A 283 0.80 11.35 14.91
C TYR A 283 0.64 10.22 15.92
N VAL A 284 -0.34 10.29 16.83
CA VAL A 284 -0.59 9.22 17.81
C VAL A 284 -1.14 7.96 17.10
N THR A 285 -2.03 8.13 16.14
CA THR A 285 -2.54 6.99 15.35
C THR A 285 -1.44 6.34 14.52
N PHE A 286 -0.52 7.12 13.94
CA PHE A 286 0.64 6.58 13.23
C PHE A 286 1.59 5.81 14.17
N LEU A 287 1.88 6.34 15.38
CA LEU A 287 2.67 5.63 16.38
C LEU A 287 2.06 4.27 16.72
N ALA A 288 0.75 4.19 16.93
CA ALA A 288 0.06 2.93 17.15
C ALA A 288 0.13 2.00 15.91
N SER A 289 0.02 2.57 14.70
CA SER A 289 0.13 1.83 13.42
C SER A 289 1.51 1.24 13.20
N ALA A 290 2.57 1.88 13.71
CA ALA A 290 3.93 1.35 13.66
C ALA A 290 4.03 0.01 14.38
N PHE A 291 3.41 -0.13 15.56
CA PHE A 291 3.34 -1.41 16.29
C PHE A 291 2.52 -2.46 15.54
N ARG A 292 1.52 -2.07 14.75
CA ARG A 292 0.79 -3.01 13.91
C ARG A 292 1.69 -3.55 12.78
N SER A 293 2.32 -2.66 12.03
CA SER A 293 3.04 -3.01 10.79
C SER A 293 4.33 -3.79 11.07
N VAL A 294 5.07 -3.48 12.14
CA VAL A 294 6.29 -4.22 12.49
C VAL A 294 6.04 -5.70 12.84
N ARG A 295 4.81 -6.06 13.21
CA ARG A 295 4.40 -7.44 13.54
C ARG A 295 4.35 -8.37 12.31
N PHE A 296 4.34 -7.83 11.10
CA PHE A 296 4.50 -8.64 9.88
C PHE A 296 5.93 -9.15 9.69
N GLY A 297 6.89 -8.61 10.45
CA GLY A 297 8.28 -9.05 10.47
C GLY A 297 9.23 -8.10 9.74
N LEU A 298 10.49 -8.10 10.16
CA LEU A 298 11.52 -7.23 9.59
C LEU A 298 12.10 -7.74 8.24
N ASN A 299 11.71 -8.94 7.82
CA ASN A 299 12.04 -9.46 6.48
C ASN A 299 11.07 -8.94 5.44
N GLU A 300 9.91 -8.45 5.86
CA GLU A 300 8.88 -7.87 5.03
C GLU A 300 9.14 -6.37 4.86
N ALA A 301 8.86 -5.83 3.65
CA ALA A 301 9.22 -4.47 3.28
C ALA A 301 8.60 -3.40 4.19
N HIS A 302 7.29 -3.50 4.47
CA HIS A 302 6.59 -2.57 5.35
C HIS A 302 7.09 -2.68 6.80
N GLY A 303 7.29 -3.91 7.31
CA GLY A 303 7.80 -4.13 8.66
C GLY A 303 9.19 -3.54 8.86
N LYS A 304 10.08 -3.69 7.87
CA LYS A 304 11.42 -3.10 7.90
C LYS A 304 11.39 -1.58 7.72
N GLY A 305 10.57 -1.09 6.81
CA GLY A 305 10.38 0.35 6.57
C GLY A 305 9.83 1.07 7.80
N ILE A 306 8.84 0.49 8.48
CA ILE A 306 8.27 1.09 9.68
C ILE A 306 9.23 1.02 10.87
N ALA A 307 10.03 -0.04 11.02
CA ALA A 307 11.06 -0.11 12.05
C ALA A 307 12.10 0.99 11.88
N LEU A 308 12.51 1.29 10.63
CA LEU A 308 13.40 2.40 10.33
C LEU A 308 12.81 3.72 10.82
N GLN A 309 11.58 4.02 10.47
CA GLN A 309 10.90 5.26 10.82
C GLN A 309 10.73 5.38 12.34
N PHE A 310 10.23 4.33 12.99
CA PHE A 310 10.02 4.30 14.43
C PHE A 310 11.32 4.58 15.21
N ASN A 311 12.41 3.90 14.86
CA ASN A 311 13.67 4.04 15.54
C ASN A 311 14.32 5.41 15.28
N TYR A 312 14.21 5.95 14.08
CA TYR A 312 14.66 7.31 13.78
C TYR A 312 13.87 8.35 14.60
N LEU A 313 12.54 8.26 14.58
CA LEU A 313 11.68 9.20 15.32
C LEU A 313 11.87 9.09 16.83
N THR A 314 12.30 7.92 17.33
CA THR A 314 12.67 7.74 18.75
C THR A 314 14.01 8.42 19.06
N ASP A 315 15.02 8.29 18.18
CA ASP A 315 16.31 8.95 18.35
C ASP A 315 16.20 10.50 18.30
N GLU A 316 15.21 11.03 17.55
CA GLU A 316 14.92 12.46 17.45
C GLU A 316 13.92 12.95 18.52
N ASP A 317 13.69 12.18 19.58
CA ASP A 317 12.75 12.52 20.66
C ASP A 317 11.31 12.84 20.18
N ALA A 318 10.94 12.36 19.01
CA ALA A 318 9.57 12.50 18.49
C ALA A 318 8.63 11.43 19.07
N PHE A 319 9.15 10.20 19.28
CA PHE A 319 8.49 9.13 20.01
C PHE A 319 9.25 8.86 21.31
N VAL A 320 8.54 8.93 22.42
CA VAL A 320 9.15 8.86 23.75
C VAL A 320 8.67 7.61 24.48
N TYR A 321 9.62 6.79 24.94
CA TYR A 321 9.32 5.61 25.76
C TYR A 321 9.32 5.96 27.25
N ASP A 322 8.23 5.68 27.93
CA ASP A 322 8.18 5.72 29.39
C ASP A 322 8.41 4.32 29.98
N ALA A 323 9.57 4.12 30.59
CA ALA A 323 9.95 2.84 31.18
C ALA A 323 9.09 2.44 32.40
N LYS A 324 8.34 3.36 33.02
CA LYS A 324 7.46 3.05 34.17
C LYS A 324 6.17 2.41 33.73
N SER A 325 5.53 3.00 32.74
CA SER A 325 4.29 2.45 32.15
C SER A 325 4.60 1.37 31.10
N GLY A 326 5.78 1.40 30.52
CA GLY A 326 6.17 0.56 29.39
C GLY A 326 5.42 0.92 28.10
N THR A 327 5.05 2.19 27.92
CA THR A 327 4.29 2.69 26.76
C THR A 327 5.07 3.78 26.03
N PHE A 328 4.63 4.09 24.82
CA PHE A 328 5.15 5.19 24.03
C PHE A 328 4.14 6.34 23.96
N GLY A 329 4.65 7.55 23.87
CA GLY A 329 3.89 8.77 23.57
C GLY A 329 4.54 9.58 22.47
N VAL A 330 3.86 10.63 22.03
CA VAL A 330 4.32 11.56 20.99
C VAL A 330 4.78 12.87 21.62
N ASN A 331 6.03 13.25 21.37
CA ASN A 331 6.49 14.59 21.67
C ASN A 331 6.06 15.55 20.54
N PHE A 332 4.96 16.29 20.77
CA PHE A 332 4.37 17.18 19.78
C PHE A 332 5.24 18.38 19.42
N ASP A 333 6.23 18.71 20.21
CA ASP A 333 7.17 19.79 19.91
C ASP A 333 8.21 19.37 18.87
N ASN A 334 8.57 18.08 18.83
CA ASN A 334 9.62 17.56 17.97
C ASN A 334 9.11 16.81 16.74
N VAL A 335 7.96 16.13 16.83
CA VAL A 335 7.51 15.14 15.82
C VAL A 335 7.38 15.74 14.42
N LYS A 336 6.91 16.97 14.31
CA LYS A 336 6.74 17.65 13.02
C LYS A 336 8.06 17.85 12.27
N ASP A 337 9.08 18.31 12.98
CA ASP A 337 10.40 18.54 12.41
C ASP A 337 11.12 17.23 12.12
N ALA A 338 11.05 16.25 13.02
CA ALA A 338 11.63 14.92 12.81
C ALA A 338 11.04 14.19 11.59
N VAL A 339 9.71 14.26 11.38
CA VAL A 339 9.04 13.72 10.18
C VAL A 339 9.53 14.41 8.92
N ARG A 340 9.67 15.74 8.93
CA ARG A 340 10.19 16.50 7.79
C ARG A 340 11.65 16.12 7.49
N GLU A 341 12.49 16.00 8.50
CA GLU A 341 13.90 15.66 8.35
C GLU A 341 14.09 14.24 7.82
N LEU A 342 13.37 13.26 8.36
CA LEU A 342 13.41 11.90 7.86
C LEU A 342 12.92 11.79 6.40
N THR A 343 11.83 12.51 6.07
CA THR A 343 11.35 12.61 4.67
C THR A 343 12.43 13.17 3.75
N THR A 344 13.12 14.23 4.20
CA THR A 344 14.23 14.85 3.45
C THR A 344 15.37 13.88 3.22
N GLU A 345 15.78 13.16 4.27
CA GLU A 345 16.91 12.23 4.21
C GLU A 345 16.62 11.05 3.28
N ILE A 346 15.48 10.36 3.48
CA ILE A 346 15.09 9.21 2.65
C ILE A 346 14.99 9.60 1.17
N MET A 347 14.24 10.67 0.86
CA MET A 347 14.07 11.09 -0.53
C MET A 347 15.37 11.62 -1.16
N THR A 348 16.27 12.24 -0.39
CA THR A 348 17.57 12.67 -0.88
C THR A 348 18.45 11.47 -1.21
N ILE A 349 18.48 10.45 -0.37
CA ILE A 349 19.20 9.20 -0.63
C ILE A 349 18.68 8.53 -1.92
N GLN A 350 17.36 8.49 -2.13
CA GLN A 350 16.78 7.98 -3.36
C GLN A 350 17.17 8.81 -4.57
N ALA A 351 17.12 10.14 -4.47
CA ALA A 351 17.49 11.06 -5.57
C ALA A 351 18.96 10.96 -5.98
N GLU A 352 19.84 10.72 -5.02
CA GLU A 352 21.26 10.50 -5.25
C GLU A 352 21.58 9.08 -5.74
N GLY A 353 20.63 8.15 -5.62
CA GLY A 353 20.84 6.73 -5.94
C GLY A 353 21.90 6.08 -5.06
N SER A 354 22.03 6.52 -3.81
CA SER A 354 23.11 6.09 -2.92
C SER A 354 22.75 4.81 -2.17
N TYR A 355 23.10 3.67 -2.75
CA TYR A 355 22.93 2.35 -2.11
C TYR A 355 23.59 2.28 -0.74
N GLU A 356 24.82 2.79 -0.59
CA GLU A 356 25.57 2.72 0.67
C GLU A 356 24.89 3.53 1.80
N LYS A 357 24.34 4.71 1.50
CA LYS A 357 23.59 5.48 2.48
C LYS A 357 22.28 4.79 2.86
N ALA A 358 21.56 4.25 1.89
CA ALA A 358 20.33 3.49 2.14
C ALA A 358 20.60 2.26 3.00
N LYS A 359 21.67 1.51 2.70
CA LYS A 359 22.10 0.37 3.49
C LYS A 359 22.45 0.77 4.92
N ALA A 360 23.28 1.79 5.10
CA ALA A 360 23.67 2.27 6.43
C ALA A 360 22.43 2.70 7.26
N MET A 361 21.46 3.35 6.65
CA MET A 361 20.22 3.77 7.31
C MET A 361 19.37 2.57 7.72
N LEU A 362 19.19 1.58 6.84
CA LEU A 362 18.46 0.35 7.16
C LEU A 362 19.19 -0.51 8.20
N ASP A 363 20.51 -0.60 8.13
CA ASP A 363 21.31 -1.34 9.12
C ASP A 363 21.22 -0.70 10.52
N LYS A 364 21.14 0.63 10.60
CA LYS A 364 21.05 1.36 11.86
C LYS A 364 19.63 1.34 12.44
N TYR A 365 18.63 1.55 11.61
CA TYR A 365 17.27 1.83 12.04
C TYR A 365 16.27 0.71 11.71
N GLY A 366 16.48 -0.08 10.66
CA GLY A 366 15.58 -1.17 10.25
C GLY A 366 15.71 -2.42 11.12
N VAL A 367 15.80 -2.26 12.43
CA VAL A 367 16.09 -3.30 13.44
C VAL A 367 15.07 -3.30 14.58
N MET A 368 14.91 -4.44 15.24
CA MET A 368 14.06 -4.54 16.44
C MET A 368 14.84 -4.05 17.67
N ARG A 369 14.43 -2.89 18.20
CA ARG A 369 15.02 -2.36 19.46
C ARG A 369 14.35 -2.96 20.71
N PRO A 370 15.06 -3.02 21.85
CA PRO A 370 14.54 -3.64 23.08
C PRO A 370 13.22 -3.05 23.57
N GLU A 371 13.05 -1.73 23.52
CA GLU A 371 11.85 -1.02 23.97
C GLU A 371 10.64 -1.41 23.12
N MET A 372 10.79 -1.42 21.80
CA MET A 372 9.75 -1.87 20.85
C MET A 372 9.39 -3.34 21.13
N LYS A 373 10.41 -4.19 21.26
CA LYS A 373 10.21 -5.62 21.57
C LYS A 373 9.45 -5.81 22.88
N THR A 374 9.80 -5.08 23.92
CA THR A 374 9.13 -5.16 25.24
C THR A 374 7.64 -4.86 25.11
N VAL A 375 7.25 -3.89 24.29
CA VAL A 375 5.85 -3.57 24.05
C VAL A 375 5.16 -4.67 23.23
N LEU A 376 5.81 -5.17 22.17
CA LEU A 376 5.28 -6.25 21.33
C LEU A 376 5.06 -7.55 22.09
N ASP A 377 5.96 -7.90 23.02
CA ASP A 377 5.85 -9.13 23.85
C ASP A 377 4.59 -9.11 24.74
N ARG A 378 3.92 -7.97 24.93
CA ARG A 378 2.66 -7.83 25.66
C ARG A 378 1.41 -7.93 24.78
N MET A 379 1.57 -8.10 23.46
CA MET A 379 0.47 -8.12 22.48
C MET A 379 0.07 -9.53 22.03
N ASN A 380 0.36 -10.55 22.82
CA ASN A 380 0.13 -11.96 22.43
C ASN A 380 -1.37 -12.25 22.14
N ASP A 381 -2.29 -11.56 22.81
CA ASP A 381 -3.74 -11.72 22.63
C ASP A 381 -4.30 -10.83 21.50
N VAL A 382 -3.49 -9.96 20.90
CA VAL A 382 -3.92 -9.14 19.77
C VAL A 382 -3.62 -9.86 18.46
N PRO A 383 -4.60 -10.12 17.58
CA PRO A 383 -4.34 -10.79 16.32
C PRO A 383 -3.39 -9.95 15.44
N VAL A 384 -2.58 -10.63 14.63
CA VAL A 384 -1.67 -9.92 13.67
C VAL A 384 -2.48 -9.31 12.53
N ASP A 385 -3.48 -10.05 12.04
CA ASP A 385 -4.43 -9.55 11.04
C ASP A 385 -5.85 -10.04 11.31
N ILE A 386 -6.80 -9.50 10.56
CA ILE A 386 -8.21 -9.92 10.59
C ILE A 386 -8.40 -11.21 9.80
N ALA A 387 -9.47 -11.94 10.13
CA ALA A 387 -9.94 -13.11 9.38
C ALA A 387 -11.41 -12.86 8.96
N PRO A 388 -11.63 -12.18 7.82
CA PRO A 388 -12.97 -11.79 7.40
C PRO A 388 -13.81 -13.02 7.01
N ARG A 389 -15.11 -12.92 7.23
CA ARG A 389 -16.10 -13.87 6.73
C ARG A 389 -16.97 -13.17 5.69
N PHE A 390 -17.31 -13.90 4.65
CA PHE A 390 -18.06 -13.38 3.51
C PHE A 390 -19.42 -14.11 3.41
N PRO A 391 -20.48 -13.64 4.11
CA PRO A 391 -21.77 -14.32 4.14
C PRO A 391 -22.38 -14.52 2.74
N VAL A 392 -22.10 -13.60 1.80
CA VAL A 392 -22.55 -13.74 0.41
C VAL A 392 -21.95 -14.98 -0.26
N ALA A 393 -20.67 -15.23 -0.08
CA ALA A 393 -20.02 -16.42 -0.63
C ALA A 393 -20.52 -17.73 0.04
N GLU A 394 -20.92 -17.66 1.29
CA GLU A 394 -21.48 -18.80 2.03
C GLU A 394 -22.87 -19.21 1.50
N GLN A 395 -23.61 -18.28 0.89
CA GLN A 395 -24.97 -18.49 0.34
C GLN A 395 -24.97 -19.05 -1.09
N VAL A 396 -23.85 -18.97 -1.80
CA VAL A 396 -23.71 -19.36 -3.22
C VAL A 396 -23.18 -20.79 -3.35
N LYS A 397 -23.27 -21.62 -2.34
CA LYS A 397 -22.83 -23.03 -2.35
C LYS A 397 -23.83 -23.93 -3.06
#